data_2074c7cfb5508760643f62129e26a8d3
#
_entry.id   2074c7cfb5508760643f62129e26a8d3
#
_cell.length_a   1.000
_cell.length_b   1.000
_cell.length_c   1.000
_cell.angle_alpha   90.00
_cell.angle_beta   90.00
_cell.angle_gamma   90.00
#
_symmetry.space_group_name_H-M   'P 1'
#
loop_
_entity.id
_entity.type
_entity.pdbx_description
1 polymer ?
#
loop_
_entity_poly.entity_id
_entity_poly.type
_entity_poly.pdbx_seq_one_letter_code
_entity_poly.pdbx_strand_id
1 'polypeptide(L)'
;MNERGKRRAIWYRWEDLPREEVNDRLSRRLITGDRIMLAHVYLKKGCVVPKHSHENEQLTYILEGALRFRVGEDGAEEIVVRAGEVLHLPSNLPHEAHALEDTLDVDIFSPPREDWLNKTDAYLRKK
;
A
#
# COMPACT_ATOMS: atom_id res chain seq x y z
N MET A 1 -4.96 8.59 -25.61
CA MET A 1 -4.33 9.23 -25.57
C MET A 1 -3.77 9.76 -26.36
N ASN A 2 -4.10 9.94 -26.79
CA ASN A 2 -3.54 10.50 -27.43
C ASN A 2 -2.62 11.29 -27.22
N GLU A 3 -2.70 11.73 -26.55
CA GLU A 3 -1.59 12.29 -25.92
C GLU A 3 -0.45 11.35 -25.85
N ARG A 4 -0.68 10.19 -26.33
CA ARG A 4 0.27 9.14 -26.20
C ARG A 4 1.66 9.51 -26.71
N GLY A 5 1.76 10.20 -27.79
CA GLY A 5 3.05 10.60 -28.31
C GLY A 5 3.67 11.74 -27.57
N LYS A 6 2.91 12.37 -26.69
CA LYS A 6 3.37 13.56 -25.97
C LYS A 6 3.58 13.21 -24.52
N ARG A 7 4.76 12.78 -24.20
CA ARG A 7 5.04 12.46 -22.83
C ARG A 7 5.20 13.72 -22.02
N ARG A 8 4.56 13.77 -20.88
CA ARG A 8 4.53 14.93 -20.04
C ARG A 8 4.86 14.57 -18.62
N ALA A 9 5.59 15.45 -17.95
CA ALA A 9 5.73 15.32 -16.51
C ALA A 9 4.43 15.81 -15.88
N ILE A 10 3.97 15.12 -14.86
CA ILE A 10 2.75 15.49 -14.15
C ILE A 10 3.13 15.75 -12.72
N TRP A 11 2.64 16.88 -12.21
CA TRP A 11 2.94 17.35 -10.86
C TRP A 11 1.71 17.12 -9.99
N TYR A 12 1.90 16.53 -8.82
CA TYR A 12 0.81 16.22 -7.90
C TYR A 12 1.10 16.80 -6.53
N ARG A 13 0.04 17.12 -5.82
CA ARG A 13 0.11 17.45 -4.40
C ARG A 13 -0.84 16.50 -3.69
N TRP A 14 -0.34 15.83 -2.65
CA TRP A 14 -1.14 14.80 -1.98
C TRP A 14 -2.49 15.30 -1.50
N GLU A 15 -2.50 16.51 -0.96
CA GLU A 15 -3.74 17.05 -0.39
C GLU A 15 -4.81 17.29 -1.45
N ASP A 16 -4.43 17.37 -2.73
CA ASP A 16 -5.39 17.57 -3.82
C ASP A 16 -5.96 16.26 -4.34
N LEU A 17 -5.41 15.12 -3.89
CA LEU A 17 -5.84 13.81 -4.38
C LEU A 17 -6.98 13.30 -3.51
N PRO A 18 -7.96 12.62 -4.12
CA PRO A 18 -9.07 12.07 -3.33
C PRO A 18 -8.56 11.01 -2.36
N ARG A 19 -9.11 11.03 -1.15
CA ARG A 19 -8.79 10.05 -0.14
C ARG A 19 -9.91 9.03 -0.09
N GLU A 20 -9.61 7.81 -0.48
CA GLU A 20 -10.59 6.74 -0.53
C GLU A 20 -10.69 6.07 0.83
N GLU A 21 -11.90 6.01 1.39
CA GLU A 21 -12.15 5.27 2.62
C GLU A 21 -12.40 3.83 2.23
N VAL A 22 -11.44 2.96 2.49
CA VAL A 22 -11.54 1.56 2.08
C VAL A 22 -12.33 0.75 3.09
N ASN A 23 -12.06 1.00 4.38
CA ASN A 23 -12.83 0.40 5.47
C ASN A 23 -12.73 1.33 6.68
N ASP A 24 -13.26 0.91 7.82
CA ASP A 24 -13.35 1.76 9.01
C ASP A 24 -11.99 2.24 9.52
N ARG A 25 -10.93 1.51 9.22
CA ARG A 25 -9.61 1.82 9.77
C ARG A 25 -8.55 2.06 8.72
N LEU A 26 -8.92 2.02 7.43
CA LEU A 26 -7.93 2.17 6.37
C LEU A 26 -8.47 3.07 5.28
N SER A 27 -7.67 4.08 4.91
CA SER A 27 -7.96 4.93 3.76
C SER A 27 -6.65 5.12 2.99
N ARG A 28 -6.77 5.62 1.77
CA ARG A 28 -5.56 5.77 0.94
C ARG A 28 -5.75 6.84 -0.13
N ARG A 29 -4.61 7.38 -0.55
CA ARG A 29 -4.49 8.23 -1.74
C ARG A 29 -3.44 7.58 -2.61
N LEU A 30 -3.61 7.64 -3.93
CA LEU A 30 -2.62 7.01 -4.80
C LEU A 30 -2.38 7.80 -6.07
N ILE A 31 -1.18 7.59 -6.62
CA ILE A 31 -0.73 8.13 -7.89
C ILE A 31 -0.24 6.94 -8.68
N THR A 32 -0.68 6.80 -9.92
CA THR A 32 -0.25 5.68 -10.74
C THR A 32 0.35 6.15 -12.05
N GLY A 33 1.47 5.55 -12.42
CA GLY A 33 2.04 5.68 -13.75
C GLY A 33 1.77 4.40 -14.53
N ASP A 34 2.50 4.21 -15.60
CA ASP A 34 2.34 3.01 -16.42
C ASP A 34 2.94 1.79 -15.76
N ARG A 35 4.06 1.96 -15.06
CA ARG A 35 4.82 0.83 -14.52
C ARG A 35 4.98 0.88 -13.01
N ILE A 36 4.51 1.93 -12.36
CA ILE A 36 4.75 2.13 -10.95
C ILE A 36 3.56 2.86 -10.34
N MET A 37 3.28 2.50 -9.08
CA MET A 37 2.22 3.15 -8.31
C MET A 37 2.81 3.59 -6.98
N LEU A 38 2.40 4.77 -6.53
CA LEU A 38 2.81 5.32 -5.25
C LEU A 38 1.55 5.62 -4.46
N ALA A 39 1.49 5.12 -3.23
CA ALA A 39 0.29 5.31 -2.41
C ALA A 39 0.65 5.79 -1.02
N HIS A 40 -0.17 6.67 -0.49
CA HIS A 40 -0.18 6.98 0.93
C HIS A 40 -1.34 6.19 1.54
N VAL A 41 -1.02 5.31 2.47
CA VAL A 41 -2.01 4.48 3.14
C VAL A 41 -2.07 4.91 4.59
N TYR A 42 -3.26 5.23 5.04
CA TYR A 42 -3.51 5.71 6.40
C TYR A 42 -4.20 4.59 7.16
N LEU A 43 -3.53 4.09 8.21
CA LEU A 43 -4.08 2.98 8.99
C LEU A 43 -4.25 3.45 10.43
N LYS A 44 -5.44 3.23 10.96
CA LYS A 44 -5.68 3.53 12.38
C LYS A 44 -5.14 2.38 13.22
N LYS A 45 -4.72 2.68 14.43
CA LYS A 45 -4.26 1.67 15.37
C LYS A 45 -5.26 0.52 15.43
N GLY A 46 -4.76 -0.69 15.35
CA GLY A 46 -5.58 -1.88 15.37
C GLY A 46 -6.07 -2.35 14.01
N CYS A 47 -5.78 -1.59 12.96
CA CYS A 47 -6.13 -2.01 11.61
C CYS A 47 -5.37 -3.28 11.25
N VAL A 48 -6.09 -4.23 10.67
CA VAL A 48 -5.49 -5.48 10.21
C VAL A 48 -5.64 -5.55 8.70
N VAL A 49 -4.50 -5.73 8.03
CA VAL A 49 -4.49 -6.04 6.60
C VAL A 49 -4.33 -7.55 6.54
N PRO A 50 -5.37 -8.29 6.13
CA PRO A 50 -5.32 -9.75 6.17
C PRO A 50 -4.24 -10.32 5.27
N LYS A 51 -3.82 -11.54 5.56
CA LYS A 51 -2.81 -12.23 4.77
C LYS A 51 -3.24 -12.27 3.31
N HIS A 52 -2.34 -11.89 2.43
CA HIS A 52 -2.57 -11.87 0.99
C HIS A 52 -1.23 -11.89 0.27
N SER A 53 -1.29 -12.10 -1.04
CA SER A 53 -0.11 -11.99 -1.88
C SER A 53 -0.53 -11.39 -3.21
N HIS A 54 0.43 -10.85 -3.93
CA HIS A 54 0.19 -10.26 -5.24
C HIS A 54 1.48 -10.28 -6.04
N GLU A 55 1.35 -10.26 -7.36
CA GLU A 55 2.54 -10.31 -8.20
C GLU A 55 3.34 -9.01 -8.15
N ASN A 56 2.71 -7.92 -7.75
CA ASN A 56 3.40 -6.63 -7.63
C ASN A 56 4.52 -6.72 -6.61
N GLU A 57 5.69 -6.24 -7.00
CA GLU A 57 6.76 -6.04 -6.03
C GLU A 57 6.42 -4.80 -5.23
N GLN A 58 6.77 -4.78 -3.94
CA GLN A 58 6.34 -3.71 -3.05
C GLN A 58 7.47 -3.25 -2.15
N LEU A 59 7.56 -1.92 -2.01
CA LEU A 59 8.34 -1.30 -0.95
C LEU A 59 7.36 -0.59 -0.03
N THR A 60 7.53 -0.79 1.26
CA THR A 60 6.70 -0.15 2.28
C THR A 60 7.60 0.74 3.13
N TYR A 61 7.33 2.03 3.13
CA TYR A 61 8.12 3.02 3.84
C TYR A 61 7.22 3.70 4.86
N ILE A 62 7.53 3.51 6.15
CA ILE A 62 6.70 4.07 7.21
C ILE A 62 7.18 5.49 7.50
N LEU A 63 6.27 6.46 7.37
CA LEU A 63 6.58 7.84 7.71
C LEU A 63 6.23 8.15 9.16
N GLU A 64 5.13 7.57 9.65
CA GLU A 64 4.68 7.78 11.02
C GLU A 64 4.06 6.48 11.50
N GLY A 65 4.27 6.14 12.76
CA GLY A 65 3.66 4.97 13.35
C GLY A 65 4.49 3.72 13.24
N ALA A 66 3.82 2.58 13.22
CA ALA A 66 4.51 1.29 13.17
C ALA A 66 3.55 0.21 12.70
N LEU A 67 4.03 -0.66 11.80
CA LEU A 67 3.30 -1.83 11.35
C LEU A 67 4.07 -3.09 11.74
N ARG A 68 3.36 -4.10 12.21
CA ARG A 68 3.92 -5.42 12.46
C ARG A 68 3.49 -6.32 11.32
N PHE A 69 4.46 -6.85 10.59
CA PHE A 69 4.22 -7.76 9.48
C PHE A 69 4.47 -9.20 9.89
N ARG A 70 3.65 -10.10 9.38
CA ARG A 70 3.94 -11.53 9.40
C ARG A 70 4.09 -11.93 7.96
N VAL A 71 5.22 -12.58 7.65
CA VAL A 71 5.66 -12.78 6.28
C VAL A 71 5.89 -14.27 6.04
N GLY A 72 5.54 -14.72 4.82
CA GLY A 72 5.71 -16.09 4.41
C GLY A 72 4.42 -16.87 4.47
N GLU A 73 4.41 -18.07 3.87
CA GLU A 73 3.19 -18.89 3.81
C GLU A 73 2.63 -19.21 5.20
N ASP A 74 3.52 -19.51 6.13
CA ASP A 74 3.09 -19.85 7.48
C ASP A 74 3.08 -18.65 8.42
N GLY A 75 3.46 -17.45 7.92
CA GLY A 75 3.52 -16.26 8.75
C GLY A 75 4.57 -16.32 9.84
N ALA A 76 5.57 -17.17 9.67
CA ALA A 76 6.55 -17.42 10.72
C ALA A 76 7.49 -16.25 10.98
N GLU A 77 7.76 -15.46 9.96
CA GLU A 77 8.68 -14.33 10.12
C GLU A 77 7.90 -13.10 10.53
N GLU A 78 8.28 -12.52 11.66
CA GLU A 78 7.61 -11.31 12.15
C GLU A 78 8.60 -10.15 12.07
N ILE A 79 8.16 -9.05 11.44
CA ILE A 79 8.99 -7.87 11.25
C ILE A 79 8.18 -6.66 11.66
N VAL A 80 8.71 -5.85 12.56
CA VAL A 80 8.09 -4.56 12.92
C VAL A 80 8.83 -3.47 12.17
N VAL A 81 8.09 -2.70 11.39
CA VAL A 81 8.64 -1.60 10.60
C VAL A 81 8.14 -0.31 11.22
N ARG A 82 9.09 0.55 11.61
CA ARG A 82 8.78 1.79 12.33
C ARG A 82 9.09 3.00 11.46
N ALA A 83 8.70 4.17 11.94
CA ALA A 83 8.94 5.42 11.20
C ALA A 83 10.41 5.50 10.78
N GLY A 84 10.61 5.83 9.49
CA GLY A 84 11.94 5.93 8.92
C GLY A 84 12.51 4.63 8.37
N GLU A 85 11.75 3.54 8.48
CA GLU A 85 12.23 2.23 8.03
C GLU A 85 11.45 1.76 6.81
N VAL A 86 12.07 0.86 6.06
CA VAL A 86 11.50 0.36 4.80
C VAL A 86 11.54 -1.16 4.80
N LEU A 87 10.44 -1.78 4.36
CA LEU A 87 10.35 -3.22 4.16
C LEU A 87 10.19 -3.49 2.66
N HIS A 88 10.97 -4.43 2.16
CA HIS A 88 10.85 -4.89 0.77
C HIS A 88 10.12 -6.22 0.75
N LEU A 89 9.04 -6.28 -0.02
CA LEU A 89 8.25 -7.48 -0.19
C LEU A 89 8.36 -7.94 -1.63
N PRO A 90 9.06 -9.04 -1.87
CA PRO A 90 9.18 -9.59 -3.23
C PRO A 90 7.83 -10.02 -3.79
N SER A 91 7.78 -10.13 -5.11
CA SER A 91 6.59 -10.60 -5.82
C SER A 91 6.08 -11.91 -5.22
N ASN A 92 4.78 -11.96 -4.97
CA ASN A 92 4.05 -13.16 -4.53
C ASN A 92 4.39 -13.70 -3.14
N LEU A 93 5.12 -12.94 -2.35
CA LEU A 93 5.42 -13.34 -0.98
C LEU A 93 4.22 -13.02 -0.09
N PRO A 94 3.59 -14.02 0.54
CA PRO A 94 2.43 -13.75 1.40
C PRO A 94 2.81 -12.89 2.59
N HIS A 95 1.93 -11.98 2.96
CA HIS A 95 2.18 -11.10 4.10
C HIS A 95 0.86 -10.58 4.66
N GLU A 96 0.89 -10.24 5.95
CA GLU A 96 -0.21 -9.55 6.59
C GLU A 96 0.39 -8.46 7.48
N ALA A 97 -0.40 -7.47 7.84
CA ALA A 97 0.09 -6.36 8.62
C ALA A 97 -0.91 -5.94 9.69
N HIS A 98 -0.39 -5.51 10.83
CA HIS A 98 -1.19 -4.99 11.94
C HIS A 98 -0.64 -3.63 12.32
N ALA A 99 -1.50 -2.63 12.38
CA ALA A 99 -1.08 -1.29 12.77
C ALA A 99 -0.98 -1.23 14.29
N LEU A 100 0.23 -1.03 14.77
CA LEU A 100 0.48 -0.93 16.23
C LEU A 100 0.12 0.45 16.75
N GLU A 101 0.09 1.44 15.88
CA GLU A 101 -0.25 2.83 16.14
C GLU A 101 -0.95 3.37 14.90
N ASP A 102 -1.50 4.58 15.00
CA ASP A 102 -1.95 5.27 13.80
C ASP A 102 -0.73 5.43 12.90
N THR A 103 -0.85 5.01 11.66
CA THR A 103 0.31 4.87 10.78
C THR A 103 0.07 5.55 9.43
N LEU A 104 1.10 6.23 8.95
CA LEU A 104 1.17 6.70 7.57
C LEU A 104 2.23 5.87 6.87
N ASP A 105 1.77 5.05 5.94
CA ASP A 105 2.59 4.12 5.20
C ASP A 105 2.63 4.56 3.74
N VAL A 106 3.83 4.66 3.18
CA VAL A 106 4.02 4.94 1.76
C VAL A 106 4.35 3.62 1.09
N ASP A 107 3.45 3.18 0.21
CA ASP A 107 3.64 1.94 -0.54
C ASP A 107 4.00 2.26 -1.98
N ILE A 108 5.01 1.56 -2.49
CA ILE A 108 5.43 1.66 -3.87
C ILE A 108 5.26 0.29 -4.49
N PHE A 109 4.51 0.21 -5.59
CA PHE A 109 4.23 -1.06 -6.27
C PHE A 109 4.69 -1.01 -7.72
N SER A 110 5.21 -2.12 -8.20
CA SER A 110 5.52 -2.28 -9.62
C SER A 110 5.17 -3.72 -10.02
N PRO A 111 4.27 -3.91 -10.99
CA PRO A 111 3.47 -2.90 -11.69
C PRO A 111 2.37 -2.33 -10.79
N PRO A 112 1.60 -1.37 -11.28
CA PRO A 112 0.49 -0.81 -10.48
C PRO A 112 -0.50 -1.87 -10.04
N ARG A 113 -1.11 -1.66 -8.87
CA ARG A 113 -2.09 -2.57 -8.31
C ARG A 113 -3.42 -2.38 -9.04
N GLU A 114 -3.72 -3.29 -9.98
CA GLU A 114 -4.96 -3.23 -10.73
C GLU A 114 -6.18 -3.37 -9.83
N ASP A 115 -6.06 -4.23 -8.80
CA ASP A 115 -7.17 -4.43 -7.88
C ASP A 115 -7.48 -3.16 -7.08
N TRP A 116 -6.48 -2.34 -6.79
CA TRP A 116 -6.71 -1.05 -6.11
C TRP A 116 -7.36 -0.06 -7.06
N LEU A 117 -6.93 -0.03 -8.32
CA LEU A 117 -7.48 0.88 -9.31
C LEU A 117 -8.93 0.53 -9.64
N ASN A 118 -9.23 -0.76 -9.70
CA ASN A 118 -10.56 -1.26 -10.04
C ASN A 118 -11.44 -1.45 -8.82
N LYS A 119 -10.88 -1.25 -7.61
CA LYS A 119 -11.59 -1.43 -6.34
C LYS A 119 -12.14 -2.83 -6.19
N THR A 120 -11.32 -3.81 -6.61
CA THR A 120 -11.65 -5.23 -6.49
C THR A 120 -10.82 -5.92 -5.42
N ASP A 121 -10.16 -5.15 -4.56
CA ASP A 121 -9.35 -5.66 -3.46
C ASP A 121 -10.26 -6.04 -2.28
N ALA A 122 -10.98 -7.14 -2.47
CA ALA A 122 -12.01 -7.57 -1.52
C ALA A 122 -11.45 -7.83 -0.11
N TYR A 123 -10.20 -8.28 -0.02
CA TYR A 123 -9.62 -8.61 1.27
C TYR A 123 -9.51 -7.40 2.20
N LEU A 124 -9.42 -6.20 1.65
CA LEU A 124 -9.36 -4.98 2.44
C LEU A 124 -10.75 -4.45 2.77
N ARG A 125 -11.76 -4.86 2.01
CA ARG A 125 -13.11 -4.29 2.13
C ARG A 125 -14.04 -5.12 3.00
N LYS A 126 -13.56 -6.24 3.48
CA LYS A 126 -14.35 -7.07 4.39
C LYS A 126 -14.37 -6.47 5.78
N LYS A 127 -15.48 -6.68 6.44
CA LYS A 127 -15.65 -6.19 7.80
C LYS A 127 -15.64 -7.30 8.78
#